data_2bf3a9080492699360f0e7f528c1ea42
#
_entry.id   2bf3a9080492699360f0e7f528c1ea42
#
_cell.length_a   1.000
_cell.length_b   1.000
_cell.length_c   1.000
_cell.angle_alpha   90.00
_cell.angle_beta   90.00
_cell.angle_gamma   90.00
#
_symmetry.space_group_name_H-M   'P 1'
#
loop_
_entity.id
_entity.type
_entity.pdbx_description
1 polymer ?
#
loop_
_entity_poly.entity_id
_entity_poly.type
_entity_poly.pdbx_seq_one_letter_code
_entity_poly.pdbx_strand_id
1 'polypeptide(L)'
;MKQILSEGQLEQAGTFIFQHGRLLERQIFAYLFRGGSKQAYLKALLAYQNLDGGFGNGIEPDLLCPDSTAIGTETAMGILDLLDPDLDGPEGEIVKRLVDWIAAHQDERGVIPHPPQSLLDYPHQPWWEGPDDNRILTLAGLLSKWGVDAPSVYAGARRYYETCAFPTKWQTYNYPFYVYLKYCAHDVDRMAEAQAKLPAFLEDDPQHYPLFSRYWCHAADAFPEEVVRREAQRFVEGLQPDGALVTPYPDLPWWRPIFTLDGLMVMRRLSFLIHA
;
A
#
# COMPACT_ATOMS: atom_id res chain seq x y z
N MET A 1 -11.01 7.10 22.90
CA MET A 1 -10.21 8.08 22.10
C MET A 1 -11.15 9.11 21.50
N LYS A 2 -10.75 10.38 21.35
CA LYS A 2 -11.62 11.37 20.71
C LYS A 2 -11.59 11.15 19.18
N GLN A 3 -12.77 11.09 18.57
CA GLN A 3 -12.96 11.14 17.11
C GLN A 3 -12.24 12.37 16.54
N ILE A 4 -11.52 12.17 15.43
CA ILE A 4 -10.83 13.25 14.71
C ILE A 4 -11.62 13.65 13.46
N LEU A 5 -12.16 12.66 12.71
CA LEU A 5 -13.00 12.89 11.55
C LEU A 5 -14.48 12.88 11.93
N SER A 6 -15.24 13.91 11.52
CA SER A 6 -16.69 13.96 11.74
C SER A 6 -17.45 13.06 10.76
N GLU A 7 -18.69 12.67 11.11
CA GLU A 7 -19.58 11.93 10.21
C GLU A 7 -19.79 12.69 8.90
N GLY A 8 -19.99 14.00 8.94
CA GLY A 8 -20.19 14.82 7.75
C GLY A 8 -18.98 14.81 6.81
N GLN A 9 -17.75 14.82 7.35
CA GLN A 9 -16.52 14.70 6.55
C GLN A 9 -16.38 13.30 5.93
N LEU A 10 -16.72 12.24 6.67
CA LEU A 10 -16.74 10.88 6.15
C LEU A 10 -17.76 10.73 5.02
N GLU A 11 -18.93 11.33 5.17
CA GLU A 11 -19.98 11.36 4.13
C GLU A 11 -19.52 12.08 2.86
N GLN A 12 -18.86 13.22 3.01
CA GLN A 12 -18.30 13.96 1.87
C GLN A 12 -17.22 13.16 1.16
N ALA A 13 -16.29 12.57 1.91
CA ALA A 13 -15.24 11.70 1.35
C ALA A 13 -15.85 10.48 0.63
N GLY A 14 -16.88 9.86 1.22
CA GLY A 14 -17.62 8.78 0.60
C GLY A 14 -18.27 9.19 -0.71
N THR A 15 -18.93 10.35 -0.72
CA THR A 15 -19.56 10.91 -1.93
C THR A 15 -18.52 11.11 -3.04
N PHE A 16 -17.37 11.70 -2.71
CA PHE A 16 -16.28 11.87 -3.66
C PHE A 16 -15.77 10.53 -4.21
N ILE A 17 -15.52 9.54 -3.32
CA ILE A 17 -15.06 8.21 -3.73
C ILE A 17 -16.08 7.52 -4.65
N PHE A 18 -17.39 7.66 -4.37
CA PHE A 18 -18.42 7.09 -5.24
C PHE A 18 -18.53 7.80 -6.60
N GLN A 19 -18.21 9.08 -6.69
CA GLN A 19 -18.23 9.83 -7.94
C GLN A 19 -16.97 9.60 -8.78
N HIS A 20 -15.80 9.52 -8.17
CA HIS A 20 -14.51 9.61 -8.84
C HIS A 20 -13.63 8.35 -8.71
N GLY A 21 -13.88 7.48 -7.72
CA GLY A 21 -13.14 6.24 -7.52
C GLY A 21 -13.53 5.17 -8.54
N ARG A 22 -12.61 4.22 -8.75
CA ARG A 22 -12.88 3.00 -9.53
C ARG A 22 -13.83 2.08 -8.75
N LEU A 23 -14.29 1.02 -9.36
CA LEU A 23 -15.16 0.05 -8.68
C LEU A 23 -14.52 -0.49 -7.39
N LEU A 24 -13.21 -0.71 -7.40
CA LEU A 24 -12.45 -1.22 -6.24
C LEU A 24 -12.58 -0.28 -5.03
N GLU A 25 -12.24 1.01 -5.20
CA GLU A 25 -12.32 1.99 -4.10
C GLU A 25 -13.76 2.15 -3.58
N ARG A 26 -14.76 2.17 -4.48
CA ARG A 26 -16.18 2.24 -4.11
C ARG A 26 -16.61 1.05 -3.26
N GLN A 27 -16.21 -0.16 -3.65
CA GLN A 27 -16.58 -1.38 -2.93
C GLN A 27 -15.85 -1.51 -1.59
N ILE A 28 -14.58 -1.10 -1.50
CA ILE A 28 -13.85 -1.04 -0.23
C ILE A 28 -14.52 -0.04 0.73
N PHE A 29 -14.82 1.18 0.25
CA PHE A 29 -15.51 2.18 1.07
C PHE A 29 -16.88 1.68 1.54
N ALA A 30 -17.68 1.09 0.62
CA ALA A 30 -18.97 0.51 0.97
C ALA A 30 -18.84 -0.57 2.05
N TYR A 31 -17.87 -1.48 1.91
CA TYR A 31 -17.61 -2.54 2.88
C TYR A 31 -17.27 -1.98 4.27
N LEU A 32 -16.39 -0.99 4.35
CA LEU A 32 -15.90 -0.48 5.61
C LEU A 32 -16.86 0.47 6.33
N PHE A 33 -17.68 1.23 5.57
CA PHE A 33 -18.42 2.37 6.11
C PHE A 33 -19.92 2.40 5.77
N ARG A 34 -20.41 1.44 4.97
CA ARG A 34 -21.80 1.44 4.46
C ARG A 34 -22.48 0.06 4.51
N GLY A 35 -21.92 -0.87 5.26
CA GLY A 35 -22.49 -2.23 5.35
C GLY A 35 -22.43 -3.03 4.05
N GLY A 36 -21.53 -2.67 3.14
CA GLY A 36 -21.28 -3.43 1.91
C GLY A 36 -20.69 -4.81 2.18
N SER A 37 -20.77 -5.71 1.21
CA SER A 37 -20.28 -7.07 1.40
C SER A 37 -18.78 -7.21 1.11
N LYS A 38 -18.09 -8.04 1.91
CA LYS A 38 -16.70 -8.47 1.68
C LYS A 38 -16.51 -9.04 0.26
N GLN A 39 -17.46 -9.87 -0.18
CA GLN A 39 -17.43 -10.47 -1.52
C GLN A 39 -17.43 -9.43 -2.65
N ALA A 40 -18.07 -8.27 -2.47
CA ALA A 40 -18.15 -7.24 -3.51
C ALA A 40 -16.76 -6.59 -3.75
N TYR A 41 -16.03 -6.22 -2.70
CA TYR A 41 -14.68 -5.67 -2.89
C TYR A 41 -13.68 -6.73 -3.37
N LEU A 42 -13.80 -7.99 -2.91
CA LEU A 42 -12.94 -9.08 -3.39
C LEU A 42 -13.12 -9.31 -4.90
N LYS A 43 -14.35 -9.33 -5.40
CA LYS A 43 -14.61 -9.42 -6.84
C LYS A 43 -14.03 -8.25 -7.62
N ALA A 44 -14.09 -7.03 -7.06
CA ALA A 44 -13.49 -5.86 -7.69
C ALA A 44 -11.96 -5.94 -7.70
N LEU A 45 -11.33 -6.45 -6.62
CA LEU A 45 -9.89 -6.68 -6.53
C LEU A 45 -9.44 -7.77 -7.53
N LEU A 46 -10.18 -8.87 -7.62
CA LEU A 46 -9.88 -9.99 -8.53
C LEU A 46 -9.91 -9.60 -10.01
N ALA A 47 -10.55 -8.48 -10.39
CA ALA A 47 -10.48 -7.97 -11.75
C ALA A 47 -9.07 -7.52 -12.16
N TYR A 48 -8.17 -7.31 -11.20
CA TYR A 48 -6.78 -6.94 -11.42
C TYR A 48 -5.80 -8.11 -11.28
N GLN A 49 -6.26 -9.28 -10.78
CA GLN A 49 -5.42 -10.48 -10.67
C GLN A 49 -5.41 -11.25 -11.98
N ASN A 50 -4.23 -11.44 -12.56
CA ASN A 50 -4.04 -12.22 -13.78
C ASN A 50 -4.13 -13.73 -13.52
N LEU A 51 -4.20 -14.50 -14.61
CA LEU A 51 -4.22 -15.96 -14.54
C LEU A 51 -2.94 -16.55 -13.95
N ASP A 52 -1.82 -15.85 -14.09
CA ASP A 52 -0.53 -16.24 -13.50
C ASP A 52 -0.48 -16.06 -11.98
N GLY A 53 -1.41 -15.32 -11.40
CA GLY A 53 -1.52 -15.07 -9.96
C GLY A 53 -1.03 -13.70 -9.50
N GLY A 54 -0.25 -12.99 -10.33
CA GLY A 54 0.17 -11.61 -10.05
C GLY A 54 -0.93 -10.59 -10.35
N PHE A 55 -0.65 -9.33 -10.10
CA PHE A 55 -1.57 -8.23 -10.32
C PHE A 55 -1.04 -7.22 -11.34
N GLY A 56 -1.92 -6.78 -12.22
CA GLY A 56 -1.67 -5.80 -13.27
C GLY A 56 -2.96 -5.07 -13.64
N ASN A 57 -3.25 -4.95 -14.94
CA ASN A 57 -4.52 -4.38 -15.45
C ASN A 57 -4.84 -2.98 -14.93
N GLY A 58 -3.82 -2.15 -14.61
CA GLY A 58 -4.03 -0.80 -14.10
C GLY A 58 -4.52 -0.74 -12.65
N ILE A 59 -4.19 -1.72 -11.80
CA ILE A 59 -4.39 -1.57 -10.34
C ILE A 59 -3.59 -0.37 -9.83
N GLU A 60 -2.38 -0.14 -10.33
CA GLU A 60 -1.70 1.15 -10.30
C GLU A 60 -2.28 2.02 -11.42
N PRO A 61 -2.97 3.13 -11.09
CA PRO A 61 -3.78 3.84 -12.08
C PRO A 61 -2.96 4.63 -13.10
N ASP A 62 -1.66 4.74 -12.91
CA ASP A 62 -0.69 5.38 -13.80
C ASP A 62 0.27 4.37 -14.47
N LEU A 63 -0.09 3.07 -14.38
CA LEU A 63 0.56 1.95 -15.05
C LEU A 63 -0.52 1.02 -15.62
N LEU A 64 -1.00 1.33 -16.83
CA LEU A 64 -2.15 0.62 -17.43
C LEU A 64 -1.76 -0.66 -18.19
N CYS A 65 -0.50 -1.07 -18.09
CA CYS A 65 -0.04 -2.34 -18.62
C CYS A 65 -0.85 -3.51 -18.02
N PRO A 66 -1.32 -4.47 -18.83
CA PRO A 66 -2.07 -5.62 -18.32
C PRO A 66 -1.19 -6.65 -17.60
N ASP A 67 0.12 -6.68 -17.88
CA ASP A 67 1.04 -7.65 -17.28
C ASP A 67 1.06 -7.56 -15.76
N SER A 68 1.29 -8.70 -15.12
CA SER A 68 1.55 -8.76 -13.68
C SER A 68 2.89 -8.10 -13.36
N THR A 69 2.88 -7.17 -12.38
CA THR A 69 4.08 -6.44 -11.96
C THR A 69 4.28 -6.53 -10.45
N ALA A 70 5.53 -6.32 -10.00
CA ALA A 70 5.83 -6.27 -8.57
C ALA A 70 5.03 -5.15 -7.87
N ILE A 71 4.95 -3.96 -8.48
CA ILE A 71 4.17 -2.84 -7.93
C ILE A 71 2.67 -3.12 -7.93
N GLY A 72 2.11 -3.70 -9.00
CA GLY A 72 0.69 -4.07 -9.03
C GLY A 72 0.34 -5.10 -7.94
N THR A 73 1.22 -6.10 -7.76
CA THR A 73 1.07 -7.10 -6.69
C THR A 73 1.22 -6.48 -5.31
N GLU A 74 2.19 -5.59 -5.11
CA GLU A 74 2.37 -4.84 -3.86
C GLU A 74 1.14 -4.00 -3.52
N THR A 75 0.56 -3.31 -4.50
CA THR A 75 -0.66 -2.53 -4.33
C THR A 75 -1.83 -3.38 -3.85
N ALA A 76 -2.03 -4.54 -4.47
CA ALA A 76 -3.07 -5.49 -4.03
C ALA A 76 -2.81 -5.98 -2.59
N MET A 77 -1.57 -6.32 -2.26
CA MET A 77 -1.17 -6.74 -0.91
C MET A 77 -1.35 -5.63 0.13
N GLY A 78 -1.01 -4.38 -0.19
CA GLY A 78 -1.22 -3.24 0.69
C GLY A 78 -2.72 -2.98 0.97
N ILE A 79 -3.58 -3.16 -0.02
CA ILE A 79 -5.04 -3.11 0.15
C ILE A 79 -5.51 -4.24 1.07
N LEU A 80 -5.10 -5.48 0.79
CA LEU A 80 -5.44 -6.63 1.63
C LEU A 80 -4.95 -6.44 3.07
N ASP A 81 -3.73 -5.93 3.25
CA ASP A 81 -3.17 -5.68 4.58
C ASP A 81 -4.01 -4.70 5.40
N LEU A 82 -4.47 -3.61 4.77
CA LEU A 82 -5.34 -2.63 5.44
C LEU A 82 -6.73 -3.18 5.77
N LEU A 83 -7.16 -4.25 5.12
CA LEU A 83 -8.44 -4.92 5.34
C LEU A 83 -8.35 -6.13 6.27
N ASP A 84 -7.16 -6.44 6.80
CA ASP A 84 -6.87 -7.59 7.66
C ASP A 84 -7.32 -8.92 7.00
N PRO A 85 -6.52 -9.48 6.06
CA PRO A 85 -6.93 -10.59 5.22
C PRO A 85 -7.20 -11.87 6.04
N ASP A 86 -8.31 -12.53 5.76
CA ASP A 86 -8.65 -13.85 6.29
C ASP A 86 -8.00 -14.92 5.41
N LEU A 87 -6.85 -15.45 5.85
CA LEU A 87 -6.10 -16.43 5.07
C LEU A 87 -6.73 -17.82 5.04
N ASP A 88 -7.65 -18.12 5.95
CA ASP A 88 -8.45 -19.34 5.93
C ASP A 88 -9.69 -19.19 5.03
N GLY A 89 -9.97 -17.98 4.58
CA GLY A 89 -11.07 -17.60 3.72
C GLY A 89 -10.66 -17.36 2.25
N PRO A 90 -11.51 -16.64 1.50
CA PRO A 90 -11.28 -16.37 0.08
C PRO A 90 -9.98 -15.61 -0.22
N GLU A 91 -9.49 -14.78 0.71
CA GLU A 91 -8.22 -14.06 0.55
C GLU A 91 -7.03 -15.02 0.55
N GLY A 92 -7.11 -16.14 1.28
CA GLY A 92 -6.05 -17.14 1.30
C GLY A 92 -5.73 -17.70 -0.10
N GLU A 93 -6.76 -17.94 -0.94
CA GLU A 93 -6.55 -18.38 -2.32
C GLU A 93 -5.91 -17.29 -3.19
N ILE A 94 -6.28 -16.03 -2.98
CA ILE A 94 -5.63 -14.89 -3.66
C ILE A 94 -4.15 -14.84 -3.26
N VAL A 95 -3.85 -14.93 -1.97
CA VAL A 95 -2.49 -14.87 -1.42
C VAL A 95 -1.65 -16.06 -1.92
N LYS A 96 -2.20 -17.27 -1.93
CA LYS A 96 -1.51 -18.45 -2.45
C LYS A 96 -1.07 -18.25 -3.90
N ARG A 97 -1.97 -17.79 -4.77
CA ARG A 97 -1.65 -17.57 -6.18
C ARG A 97 -0.59 -16.49 -6.37
N LEU A 98 -0.64 -15.39 -5.60
CA LEU A 98 0.39 -14.36 -5.69
C LEU A 98 1.75 -14.84 -5.15
N VAL A 99 1.80 -15.72 -4.13
CA VAL A 99 3.05 -16.35 -3.67
C VAL A 99 3.67 -17.20 -4.76
N ASP A 100 2.86 -18.03 -5.43
CA ASP A 100 3.31 -18.85 -6.55
C ASP A 100 3.87 -17.97 -7.70
N TRP A 101 3.19 -16.86 -7.99
CA TRP A 101 3.64 -15.91 -9.00
C TRP A 101 4.97 -15.25 -8.61
N ILE A 102 5.10 -14.73 -7.37
CA ILE A 102 6.34 -14.11 -6.89
C ILE A 102 7.49 -15.10 -7.00
N ALA A 103 7.29 -16.34 -6.50
CA ALA A 103 8.32 -17.37 -6.49
C ALA A 103 8.78 -17.75 -7.92
N ALA A 104 7.86 -17.74 -8.90
CA ALA A 104 8.15 -18.10 -10.29
C ALA A 104 8.85 -16.97 -11.08
N HIS A 105 8.71 -15.71 -10.65
CA HIS A 105 9.19 -14.54 -11.39
C HIS A 105 10.41 -13.85 -10.76
N GLN A 106 10.91 -14.33 -9.62
CA GLN A 106 12.17 -13.85 -9.07
C GLN A 106 13.34 -14.25 -9.95
N ASP A 107 14.21 -13.29 -10.27
CA ASP A 107 15.50 -13.53 -10.94
C ASP A 107 16.57 -14.04 -9.94
N GLU A 108 17.79 -14.22 -10.43
CA GLU A 108 18.93 -14.67 -9.63
C GLU A 108 19.30 -13.70 -8.49
N ARG A 109 18.99 -12.40 -8.61
CA ARG A 109 19.15 -11.38 -7.57
C ARG A 109 18.05 -11.48 -6.51
N GLY A 110 16.97 -12.18 -6.79
CA GLY A 110 15.82 -12.34 -5.93
C GLY A 110 14.75 -11.25 -6.11
N VAL A 111 14.82 -10.48 -7.19
CA VAL A 111 13.84 -9.44 -7.51
C VAL A 111 12.94 -9.86 -8.66
N ILE A 112 11.80 -9.21 -8.79
CA ILE A 112 10.91 -9.38 -9.95
C ILE A 112 11.33 -8.34 -10.99
N PRO A 113 11.76 -8.73 -12.19
CA PRO A 113 12.21 -7.80 -13.21
C PRO A 113 11.16 -6.77 -13.58
N HIS A 114 11.57 -5.51 -13.68
CA HIS A 114 10.77 -4.38 -14.12
C HIS A 114 11.62 -3.51 -15.06
N PRO A 115 11.06 -2.89 -16.10
CA PRO A 115 9.65 -2.91 -16.52
C PRO A 115 9.23 -4.23 -17.20
N PRO A 116 7.92 -4.52 -17.25
CA PRO A 116 7.42 -5.64 -18.02
C PRO A 116 7.56 -5.37 -19.52
N GLN A 117 7.61 -6.45 -20.32
CA GLN A 117 7.89 -6.37 -21.77
C GLN A 117 6.86 -5.51 -22.52
N SER A 118 5.59 -5.56 -22.13
CA SER A 118 4.51 -4.83 -22.80
C SER A 118 4.34 -3.38 -22.31
N LEU A 119 5.19 -2.89 -21.41
CA LEU A 119 5.01 -1.56 -20.80
C LEU A 119 4.78 -0.47 -21.87
N LEU A 120 5.63 -0.41 -22.89
CA LEU A 120 5.62 0.66 -23.90
C LEU A 120 4.39 0.63 -24.82
N ASP A 121 3.63 -0.45 -24.83
CA ASP A 121 2.40 -0.60 -25.62
C ASP A 121 1.18 0.01 -24.92
N TYR A 122 1.31 0.41 -23.66
CA TYR A 122 0.21 0.91 -22.83
C TYR A 122 0.53 2.26 -22.18
N PRO A 123 -0.49 3.07 -21.86
CA PRO A 123 -0.29 4.32 -21.14
C PRO A 123 0.35 4.08 -19.75
N HIS A 124 1.42 4.79 -19.48
CA HIS A 124 2.16 4.74 -18.21
C HIS A 124 2.85 6.07 -17.95
N GLN A 125 3.28 6.28 -16.71
CA GLN A 125 4.12 7.41 -16.36
C GLN A 125 5.60 7.07 -16.55
N PRO A 126 6.45 8.04 -16.92
CA PRO A 126 7.87 7.80 -17.25
C PRO A 126 8.68 7.14 -16.13
N TRP A 127 8.29 7.31 -14.87
CA TRP A 127 9.00 6.66 -13.75
C TRP A 127 8.87 5.13 -13.73
N TRP A 128 7.90 4.55 -14.47
CA TRP A 128 7.75 3.10 -14.61
C TRP A 128 8.67 2.47 -15.66
N GLU A 129 9.44 3.28 -16.40
CA GLU A 129 10.42 2.76 -17.39
C GLU A 129 11.73 2.30 -16.74
N GLY A 130 11.99 2.71 -15.49
CA GLY A 130 13.18 2.35 -14.72
C GLY A 130 13.02 1.06 -13.92
N PRO A 131 14.13 0.57 -13.32
CA PRO A 131 14.09 -0.60 -12.42
C PRO A 131 13.30 -0.28 -11.14
N ASP A 132 12.58 -1.28 -10.61
CA ASP A 132 11.76 -1.19 -9.40
C ASP A 132 12.03 -2.39 -8.47
N ASP A 133 13.30 -2.65 -8.24
CA ASP A 133 13.81 -3.88 -7.60
C ASP A 133 13.39 -4.03 -6.12
N ASN A 134 13.21 -2.92 -5.39
CA ASN A 134 12.97 -2.96 -3.94
C ASN A 134 11.57 -3.46 -3.53
N ARG A 135 10.62 -3.62 -4.46
CA ARG A 135 9.27 -4.12 -4.17
C ARG A 135 9.27 -5.49 -3.51
N ILE A 136 10.24 -6.33 -3.86
CA ILE A 136 10.37 -7.65 -3.23
C ILE A 136 10.46 -7.58 -1.69
N LEU A 137 10.99 -6.49 -1.16
CA LEU A 137 11.09 -6.28 0.28
C LEU A 137 9.71 -6.10 0.93
N THR A 138 8.82 -5.31 0.33
CA THR A 138 7.44 -5.17 0.83
C THR A 138 6.68 -6.48 0.69
N LEU A 139 6.79 -7.14 -0.47
CA LEU A 139 6.11 -8.40 -0.73
C LEU A 139 6.47 -9.45 0.35
N ALA A 140 7.78 -9.65 0.59
CA ALA A 140 8.25 -10.56 1.62
C ALA A 140 7.85 -10.11 3.04
N GLY A 141 7.96 -8.82 3.33
CA GLY A 141 7.58 -8.26 4.64
C GLY A 141 6.10 -8.50 4.97
N LEU A 142 5.18 -8.25 4.03
CA LEU A 142 3.76 -8.47 4.24
C LEU A 142 3.41 -9.96 4.35
N LEU A 143 4.00 -10.83 3.53
CA LEU A 143 3.82 -12.28 3.67
C LEU A 143 4.30 -12.77 5.05
N SER A 144 5.44 -12.29 5.52
CA SER A 144 5.95 -12.61 6.86
C SER A 144 5.01 -12.09 7.96
N LYS A 145 4.51 -10.86 7.84
CA LYS A 145 3.51 -10.29 8.76
C LYS A 145 2.25 -11.16 8.86
N TRP A 146 1.80 -11.72 7.75
CA TRP A 146 0.62 -12.58 7.68
C TRP A 146 0.90 -14.04 8.10
N GLY A 147 2.16 -14.41 8.37
CA GLY A 147 2.54 -15.77 8.74
C GLY A 147 2.49 -16.77 7.58
N VAL A 148 2.58 -16.28 6.34
CA VAL A 148 2.54 -17.12 5.13
C VAL A 148 3.85 -17.87 4.96
N ASP A 149 3.79 -19.18 4.70
CA ASP A 149 4.97 -19.98 4.37
C ASP A 149 5.38 -19.77 2.89
N ALA A 150 6.47 -19.03 2.67
CA ALA A 150 6.98 -18.67 1.34
C ALA A 150 8.52 -18.66 1.30
N PRO A 151 9.20 -19.79 1.55
CA PRO A 151 10.65 -19.85 1.77
C PRO A 151 11.47 -19.34 0.57
N SER A 152 11.05 -19.60 -0.67
CA SER A 152 11.72 -19.11 -1.87
C SER A 152 11.64 -17.59 -2.00
N VAL A 153 10.48 -16.99 -1.67
CA VAL A 153 10.29 -15.54 -1.69
C VAL A 153 11.19 -14.89 -0.64
N TYR A 154 11.23 -15.43 0.58
CA TYR A 154 12.08 -14.92 1.65
C TYR A 154 13.57 -15.05 1.34
N ALA A 155 13.99 -16.16 0.72
CA ALA A 155 15.37 -16.34 0.29
C ALA A 155 15.78 -15.32 -0.78
N GLY A 156 14.89 -15.01 -1.73
CA GLY A 156 15.14 -13.99 -2.75
C GLY A 156 15.20 -12.58 -2.14
N ALA A 157 14.23 -12.21 -1.33
CA ALA A 157 14.21 -10.92 -0.65
C ALA A 157 15.47 -10.70 0.22
N ARG A 158 15.94 -11.74 0.90
CA ARG A 158 17.18 -11.70 1.68
C ARG A 158 18.41 -11.43 0.80
N ARG A 159 18.55 -12.15 -0.34
CA ARG A 159 19.65 -11.92 -1.28
C ARG A 159 19.68 -10.47 -1.76
N TYR A 160 18.53 -9.92 -2.12
CA TYR A 160 18.43 -8.53 -2.54
C TYR A 160 18.81 -7.58 -1.39
N TYR A 161 18.26 -7.77 -0.19
CA TYR A 161 18.51 -6.93 0.98
C TYR A 161 20.00 -6.91 1.39
N GLU A 162 20.70 -8.05 1.29
CA GLU A 162 22.11 -8.17 1.64
C GLU A 162 23.04 -7.47 0.62
N THR A 163 22.58 -7.28 -0.59
CA THR A 163 23.38 -6.72 -1.71
C THR A 163 22.99 -5.31 -2.11
N CYS A 164 21.78 -4.86 -1.80
CA CYS A 164 21.33 -3.53 -2.16
C CYS A 164 21.88 -2.44 -1.22
N ALA A 165 21.94 -1.20 -1.75
CA ALA A 165 22.29 -0.04 -0.93
C ALA A 165 21.12 0.30 0.01
N PHE A 166 21.41 0.36 1.31
CA PHE A 166 20.41 0.79 2.29
C PHE A 166 20.22 2.30 2.25
N PRO A 167 18.98 2.83 2.32
CA PRO A 167 18.72 4.26 2.26
C PRO A 167 19.39 5.03 3.40
N THR A 168 20.17 6.05 3.05
CA THR A 168 20.81 6.96 4.01
C THR A 168 19.81 8.00 4.57
N LYS A 169 18.76 8.32 3.79
CA LYS A 169 17.65 9.20 4.16
C LYS A 169 16.34 8.54 3.73
N TRP A 170 15.30 8.66 4.56
CA TRP A 170 13.97 8.19 4.18
C TRP A 170 13.31 9.14 3.19
N GLN A 171 12.71 8.58 2.17
CA GLN A 171 11.84 9.23 1.19
C GLN A 171 10.56 8.41 1.04
N THR A 172 9.54 8.99 0.43
CA THR A 172 8.23 8.34 0.25
C THR A 172 8.34 6.91 -0.28
N TYR A 173 9.25 6.66 -1.22
CA TYR A 173 9.39 5.36 -1.89
C TYR A 173 10.40 4.39 -1.23
N ASN A 174 10.88 4.69 -0.02
CA ASN A 174 11.78 3.80 0.72
C ASN A 174 11.05 2.88 1.72
N TYR A 175 9.72 2.96 1.81
CA TYR A 175 8.93 2.10 2.71
C TYR A 175 9.20 0.60 2.57
N PRO A 176 9.59 0.04 1.38
CA PRO A 176 9.88 -1.38 1.28
C PRO A 176 10.96 -1.85 2.25
N PHE A 177 12.00 -1.06 2.45
CA PHE A 177 13.05 -1.35 3.44
C PHE A 177 12.49 -1.37 4.87
N TYR A 178 11.63 -0.41 5.22
CA TYR A 178 11.04 -0.34 6.56
C TYR A 178 10.11 -1.53 6.83
N VAL A 179 9.26 -1.88 5.86
CA VAL A 179 8.34 -3.02 5.97
C VAL A 179 9.11 -4.33 6.11
N TYR A 180 10.15 -4.53 5.31
CA TYR A 180 11.01 -5.71 5.39
C TYR A 180 11.74 -5.81 6.73
N LEU A 181 12.37 -4.73 7.19
CA LEU A 181 13.03 -4.66 8.50
C LEU A 181 12.08 -5.02 9.62
N LYS A 182 10.86 -4.47 9.57
CA LYS A 182 9.88 -4.64 10.64
C LYS A 182 9.36 -6.07 10.76
N TYR A 183 9.13 -6.74 9.64
CA TYR A 183 8.38 -8.00 9.64
C TYR A 183 9.20 -9.23 9.22
N CYS A 184 10.34 -9.06 8.58
CA CYS A 184 11.05 -10.16 7.95
C CYS A 184 12.55 -10.25 8.28
N ALA A 185 13.28 -9.13 8.28
CA ALA A 185 14.75 -9.15 8.35
C ALA A 185 15.34 -9.52 9.72
N HIS A 186 14.61 -9.22 10.81
CA HIS A 186 15.11 -9.35 12.20
C HIS A 186 16.45 -8.62 12.46
N ASP A 187 16.75 -7.56 11.70
CA ASP A 187 17.96 -6.74 11.79
C ASP A 187 17.73 -5.58 12.77
N VAL A 188 18.07 -5.82 14.03
CA VAL A 188 17.80 -4.89 15.13
C VAL A 188 18.55 -3.57 14.96
N ASP A 189 19.80 -3.62 14.51
CA ASP A 189 20.64 -2.42 14.37
C ASP A 189 20.14 -1.52 13.25
N ARG A 190 19.85 -2.09 12.09
CA ARG A 190 19.25 -1.33 10.99
C ARG A 190 17.83 -0.84 11.29
N MET A 191 17.05 -1.61 12.05
CA MET A 191 15.72 -1.14 12.47
C MET A 191 15.84 0.06 13.42
N ALA A 192 16.76 0.06 14.36
CA ALA A 192 17.01 1.20 15.25
C ALA A 192 17.46 2.43 14.46
N GLU A 193 18.39 2.26 13.51
CA GLU A 193 18.81 3.33 12.59
C GLU A 193 17.64 3.86 11.76
N ALA A 194 16.79 2.97 11.24
CA ALA A 194 15.60 3.32 10.48
C ALA A 194 14.63 4.17 11.30
N GLN A 195 14.31 3.74 12.52
CA GLN A 195 13.40 4.45 13.42
C GLN A 195 13.93 5.83 13.82
N ALA A 196 15.22 5.96 14.04
CA ALA A 196 15.84 7.25 14.38
C ALA A 196 15.68 8.31 13.26
N LYS A 197 15.51 7.90 12.01
CA LYS A 197 15.31 8.79 10.84
C LYS A 197 13.85 9.14 10.56
N LEU A 198 12.88 8.44 11.17
CA LEU A 198 11.45 8.66 10.88
C LEU A 198 10.95 10.07 11.22
N PRO A 199 11.34 10.73 12.34
CA PRO A 199 10.87 12.08 12.65
C PRO A 199 11.22 13.09 11.55
N ALA A 200 12.45 13.08 11.06
CA ALA A 200 12.89 13.97 9.98
C ALA A 200 12.13 13.69 8.67
N PHE A 201 11.83 12.42 8.38
CA PHE A 201 11.02 12.03 7.23
C PHE A 201 9.61 12.61 7.27
N LEU A 202 8.92 12.59 8.43
CA LEU A 202 7.58 13.18 8.56
C LEU A 202 7.59 14.71 8.37
N GLU A 203 8.68 15.40 8.72
CA GLU A 203 8.83 16.84 8.53
C GLU A 203 9.12 17.20 7.07
N ASP A 204 9.88 16.35 6.37
CA ASP A 204 10.29 16.58 4.97
C ASP A 204 9.19 16.31 3.94
N ASP A 205 8.23 15.42 4.26
CA ASP A 205 7.20 14.95 3.31
C ASP A 205 5.76 15.07 3.84
N PRO A 206 5.35 16.26 4.30
CA PRO A 206 4.07 16.45 4.96
C PRO A 206 2.85 16.29 4.04
N GLN A 207 3.01 16.49 2.73
CA GLN A 207 1.90 16.49 1.77
C GLN A 207 1.48 15.09 1.31
N HIS A 208 2.28 14.07 1.58
CA HIS A 208 1.95 12.67 1.28
C HIS A 208 1.25 11.97 2.44
N TYR A 209 1.08 12.64 3.60
CA TYR A 209 0.48 12.04 4.80
C TYR A 209 1.03 10.64 5.10
N PRO A 210 2.36 10.46 5.28
CA PRO A 210 2.99 9.14 5.24
C PRO A 210 2.32 8.12 6.14
N LEU A 211 2.05 8.45 7.41
CA LEU A 211 1.45 7.53 8.38
C LEU A 211 0.00 7.16 8.03
N PHE A 212 -0.65 7.89 7.13
CA PHE A 212 -2.02 7.66 6.65
C PHE A 212 -2.05 7.21 5.18
N SER A 213 -1.00 6.52 4.74
CA SER A 213 -0.92 5.81 3.47
C SER A 213 -0.77 4.30 3.69
N ARG A 214 -1.18 3.49 2.72
CA ARG A 214 -0.96 2.02 2.74
C ARG A 214 0.51 1.63 2.83
N TYR A 215 1.41 2.54 2.51
CA TYR A 215 2.85 2.31 2.43
C TYR A 215 3.55 2.52 3.77
N TRP A 216 3.36 3.67 4.40
CA TRP A 216 4.05 4.05 5.62
C TRP A 216 3.23 3.88 6.91
N CYS A 217 1.96 3.44 6.83
CA CYS A 217 1.14 3.16 8.02
C CYS A 217 1.80 2.14 8.98
N HIS A 218 2.69 1.33 8.45
CA HIS A 218 3.50 0.37 9.23
C HIS A 218 4.47 1.04 10.20
N ALA A 219 4.77 2.33 10.03
CA ALA A 219 5.65 3.08 10.93
C ALA A 219 4.89 3.76 12.08
N ALA A 220 3.55 3.73 12.10
CA ALA A 220 2.75 4.49 13.06
C ALA A 220 3.05 4.12 14.52
N ASP A 221 3.30 2.84 14.82
CA ASP A 221 3.62 2.36 16.18
C ASP A 221 5.04 2.69 16.65
N ALA A 222 5.90 3.21 15.77
CA ALA A 222 7.22 3.73 16.14
C ALA A 222 7.15 5.15 16.72
N PHE A 223 5.97 5.79 16.69
CA PHE A 223 5.77 7.13 17.19
C PHE A 223 4.90 7.16 18.44
N PRO A 224 5.11 8.16 19.34
CA PRO A 224 4.17 8.45 20.42
C PRO A 224 2.74 8.73 19.89
N GLU A 225 1.71 8.39 20.67
CA GLU A 225 0.31 8.58 20.28
C GLU A 225 -0.02 10.02 19.87
N GLU A 226 0.56 11.00 20.55
CA GLU A 226 0.35 12.43 20.24
C GLU A 226 0.88 12.81 18.84
N VAL A 227 1.97 12.19 18.38
CA VAL A 227 2.50 12.42 17.04
C VAL A 227 1.53 11.82 16.00
N VAL A 228 1.12 10.55 16.18
CA VAL A 228 0.18 9.89 15.27
C VAL A 228 -1.15 10.65 15.22
N ARG A 229 -1.63 11.15 16.35
CA ARG A 229 -2.84 11.97 16.44
C ARG A 229 -2.69 13.30 15.69
N ARG A 230 -1.56 13.98 15.82
CA ARG A 230 -1.27 15.20 15.07
C ARG A 230 -1.29 14.95 13.57
N GLU A 231 -0.67 13.87 13.11
CA GLU A 231 -0.67 13.49 11.68
C GLU A 231 -2.07 13.10 11.18
N ALA A 232 -2.89 12.42 12.02
CA ALA A 232 -4.30 12.19 11.74
C ALA A 232 -5.09 13.48 11.56
N GLN A 233 -4.84 14.46 12.41
CA GLN A 233 -5.48 15.77 12.33
C GLN A 233 -5.07 16.52 11.06
N ARG A 234 -3.79 16.48 10.71
CA ARG A 234 -3.30 17.05 9.42
C ARG A 234 -3.95 16.38 8.20
N PHE A 235 -4.12 15.06 8.23
CA PHE A 235 -4.85 14.35 7.17
C PHE A 235 -6.27 14.89 7.01
N VAL A 236 -7.02 15.06 8.13
CA VAL A 236 -8.39 15.59 8.11
C VAL A 236 -8.44 17.04 7.63
N GLU A 237 -7.50 17.88 8.07
CA GLU A 237 -7.36 19.27 7.62
C GLU A 237 -6.99 19.39 6.15
N GLY A 238 -6.32 18.37 5.59
CA GLY A 238 -5.99 18.28 4.17
C GLY A 238 -7.16 17.94 3.25
N LEU A 239 -8.28 17.45 3.81
CA LEU A 239 -9.48 17.17 3.01
C LEU A 239 -10.06 18.48 2.46
N GLN A 240 -10.27 18.52 1.15
CA GLN A 240 -10.83 19.66 0.46
C GLN A 240 -12.36 19.73 0.65
N PRO A 241 -13.03 20.84 0.28
CA PRO A 241 -14.48 20.96 0.37
C PRO A 241 -15.27 19.89 -0.40
N ASP A 242 -14.64 19.21 -1.37
CA ASP A 242 -15.23 18.08 -2.09
C ASP A 242 -15.07 16.74 -1.36
N GLY A 243 -14.40 16.72 -0.21
CA GLY A 243 -14.20 15.54 0.64
C GLY A 243 -12.93 14.72 0.35
N ALA A 244 -12.10 15.12 -0.62
CA ALA A 244 -10.90 14.39 -0.99
C ALA A 244 -9.60 15.12 -0.66
N LEU A 245 -8.50 14.37 -0.52
CA LEU A 245 -7.16 14.95 -0.47
C LEU A 245 -6.77 15.58 -1.82
N VAL A 246 -5.88 16.56 -1.76
CA VAL A 246 -5.10 16.97 -2.92
C VAL A 246 -4.04 15.89 -3.17
N THR A 247 -3.80 15.54 -4.43
CA THR A 247 -2.67 14.69 -4.80
C THR A 247 -1.41 15.53 -5.04
N PRO A 248 -0.21 15.04 -4.67
CA PRO A 248 1.05 15.68 -5.07
C PRO A 248 1.29 15.60 -6.58
N TYR A 249 0.44 14.88 -7.31
CA TYR A 249 0.45 14.73 -8.77
C TYR A 249 -0.77 15.43 -9.38
N PRO A 250 -0.73 16.77 -9.61
CA PRO A 250 -1.90 17.53 -10.05
C PRO A 250 -2.45 17.06 -11.41
N ASP A 251 -1.59 16.54 -12.27
CA ASP A 251 -1.97 16.01 -13.59
C ASP A 251 -2.55 14.58 -13.53
N LEU A 252 -2.58 13.97 -12.34
CA LEU A 252 -3.06 12.61 -12.12
C LEU A 252 -4.22 12.60 -11.08
N PRO A 253 -5.37 13.21 -11.39
CA PRO A 253 -6.45 13.41 -10.42
C PRO A 253 -7.09 12.10 -9.93
N TRP A 254 -6.92 11.00 -10.64
CA TRP A 254 -7.40 9.66 -10.25
C TRP A 254 -6.68 9.08 -9.02
N TRP A 255 -5.56 9.67 -8.57
CA TRP A 255 -4.96 9.33 -7.29
C TRP A 255 -5.72 9.89 -6.08
N ARG A 256 -6.51 10.96 -6.24
CA ARG A 256 -7.25 11.58 -5.13
C ARG A 256 -8.17 10.60 -4.38
N PRO A 257 -9.08 9.84 -5.05
CA PRO A 257 -9.91 8.88 -4.35
C PRO A 257 -9.12 7.75 -3.68
N ILE A 258 -7.98 7.36 -4.23
CA ILE A 258 -7.11 6.30 -3.69
C ILE A 258 -6.44 6.79 -2.39
N PHE A 259 -5.74 7.93 -2.42
CA PHE A 259 -5.11 8.47 -1.22
C PHE A 259 -6.11 8.81 -0.12
N THR A 260 -7.28 9.32 -0.49
CA THR A 260 -8.34 9.60 0.47
C THR A 260 -8.83 8.33 1.14
N LEU A 261 -9.09 7.27 0.37
CA LEU A 261 -9.53 5.99 0.89
C LEU A 261 -8.45 5.34 1.78
N ASP A 262 -7.19 5.34 1.36
CA ASP A 262 -6.08 4.79 2.14
C ASP A 262 -6.01 5.41 3.53
N GLY A 263 -6.05 6.74 3.60
CA GLY A 263 -6.02 7.44 4.86
C GLY A 263 -7.22 7.11 5.75
N LEU A 264 -8.44 7.00 5.18
CA LEU A 264 -9.63 6.59 5.92
C LEU A 264 -9.51 5.16 6.46
N MET A 265 -8.94 4.23 5.67
CA MET A 265 -8.67 2.85 6.11
C MET A 265 -7.71 2.82 7.28
N VAL A 266 -6.62 3.59 7.21
CA VAL A 266 -5.64 3.70 8.30
C VAL A 266 -6.25 4.36 9.52
N MET A 267 -7.03 5.43 9.36
CA MET A 267 -7.74 6.07 10.48
C MET A 267 -8.68 5.11 11.20
N ARG A 268 -9.40 4.27 10.43
CA ARG A 268 -10.26 3.23 10.99
C ARG A 268 -9.43 2.21 11.77
N ARG A 269 -8.34 1.72 11.21
CA ARG A 269 -7.43 0.75 11.84
C ARG A 269 -6.85 1.29 13.16
N LEU A 270 -6.49 2.57 13.21
CA LEU A 270 -5.93 3.24 14.38
C LEU A 270 -7.01 3.77 15.35
N SER A 271 -8.30 3.45 15.12
CA SER A 271 -9.44 3.84 15.96
C SER A 271 -9.60 5.35 16.12
N PHE A 272 -9.28 6.14 15.09
CA PHE A 272 -9.54 7.58 15.02
C PHE A 272 -10.93 7.92 14.44
N LEU A 273 -11.63 6.93 13.91
CA LEU A 273 -13.03 7.03 13.46
C LEU A 273 -13.96 6.46 14.53
N ILE A 274 -15.20 6.97 14.62
CA ILE A 274 -16.25 6.28 15.37
C ILE A 274 -16.52 4.94 14.69
N HIS A 275 -16.73 3.90 15.48
CA HIS A 275 -17.24 2.64 14.97
C HIS A 275 -18.63 2.88 14.38
N ALA A 276 -18.75 2.76 13.06
CA ALA A 276 -20.03 2.66 12.38
C ALA A 276 -20.61 1.27 12.60
#